data_703c83ee93dc4b963033e5e50d50ec6f
#
_entry.id   703c83ee93dc4b963033e5e50d50ec6f
#
_cell.length_a   1.000
_cell.length_b   1.000
_cell.length_c   1.000
_cell.angle_alpha   90.00
_cell.angle_beta   90.00
_cell.angle_gamma   90.00
#
_symmetry.space_group_name_H-M   'P 1'
#
loop_
_entity.id
_entity.type
_entity.pdbx_description
1 polymer ?
#
loop_
_entity_poly.entity_id
_entity_poly.type
_entity_poly.pdbx_seq_one_letter_code
_entity_poly.pdbx_strand_id
1 'polypeptide(L)'
;MINIFGKIMLVFACALPAAVFAQKGVSYKLRPLDVLEMRVFQEQDMDTLCRISANGEIVLPLINNVKVAGLSLQDAQAKIKELYEKDYLVSANVSLFIREYAPQRVYVIGQVNKPGEVIFPPEEQMTLSRAIAGAMGTSRIANQRSINIKRKMPDGGIKVFEVDLKAILTDKNAKDFQVYDGDTIEVPEAMF
;
A
#
# COMPACT_ATOMS: atom_id res chain seq x y z
N MET A 1 -62.61 -49.57 -6.89
CA MET A 1 -61.35 -50.03 -6.28
C MET A 1 -60.23 -49.54 -7.19
N ILE A 2 -59.70 -48.32 -6.96
CA ILE A 2 -58.59 -47.82 -7.72
C ILE A 2 -57.68 -47.07 -6.72
N ASN A 3 -56.49 -47.67 -6.47
CA ASN A 3 -55.44 -47.12 -5.65
C ASN A 3 -54.69 -46.04 -6.43
N ILE A 4 -54.61 -44.82 -5.89
CA ILE A 4 -53.76 -43.75 -6.40
C ILE A 4 -52.66 -43.50 -5.36
N PHE A 5 -51.49 -44.08 -5.62
CA PHE A 5 -50.27 -43.75 -4.88
C PHE A 5 -49.69 -42.44 -5.40
N GLY A 6 -49.88 -41.36 -4.65
CA GLY A 6 -49.24 -40.10 -4.90
C GLY A 6 -47.77 -40.11 -4.43
N LYS A 7 -46.81 -40.01 -5.37
CA LYS A 7 -45.41 -39.84 -5.09
C LYS A 7 -45.18 -38.38 -4.62
N ILE A 8 -44.89 -38.19 -3.35
CA ILE A 8 -44.39 -36.93 -2.78
C ILE A 8 -42.90 -36.86 -3.12
N MET A 9 -42.55 -35.97 -4.06
CA MET A 9 -41.18 -35.66 -4.44
C MET A 9 -40.64 -34.57 -3.50
N LEU A 10 -39.83 -34.99 -2.55
CA LEU A 10 -39.18 -34.12 -1.56
C LEU A 10 -38.01 -33.42 -2.26
N VAL A 11 -38.20 -32.13 -2.65
CA VAL A 11 -37.12 -31.31 -3.17
C VAL A 11 -36.28 -30.79 -2.01
N PHE A 12 -35.12 -31.43 -1.82
CA PHE A 12 -34.12 -30.98 -0.85
C PHE A 12 -33.36 -29.77 -1.44
N ALA A 13 -33.80 -28.56 -1.10
CA ALA A 13 -33.09 -27.34 -1.47
C ALA A 13 -31.81 -27.27 -0.62
N CYS A 14 -30.70 -27.63 -1.23
CA CYS A 14 -29.36 -27.47 -0.65
C CYS A 14 -29.00 -25.98 -0.65
N ALA A 15 -29.26 -25.26 0.45
CA ALA A 15 -28.81 -23.92 0.66
C ALA A 15 -27.30 -23.94 0.94
N LEU A 16 -26.48 -23.69 -0.08
CA LEU A 16 -25.06 -23.43 0.08
C LEU A 16 -24.88 -22.08 0.79
N PRO A 17 -24.20 -22.01 1.94
CA PRO A 17 -23.83 -20.72 2.50
C PRO A 17 -22.83 -20.05 1.55
N ALA A 18 -23.20 -18.91 0.97
CA ALA A 18 -22.28 -18.04 0.29
C ALA A 18 -21.30 -17.48 1.33
N ALA A 19 -20.12 -18.10 1.41
CA ALA A 19 -19.03 -17.56 2.16
C ALA A 19 -18.62 -16.25 1.48
N VAL A 20 -19.08 -15.13 2.03
CA VAL A 20 -18.61 -13.79 1.67
C VAL A 20 -17.15 -13.71 2.11
N PHE A 21 -16.23 -13.97 1.21
CA PHE A 21 -14.83 -13.64 1.40
C PHE A 21 -14.74 -12.10 1.44
N ALA A 22 -14.81 -11.55 2.64
CA ALA A 22 -14.41 -10.18 2.86
C ALA A 22 -12.92 -10.08 2.50
N GLN A 23 -12.62 -9.57 1.30
CA GLN A 23 -11.26 -9.18 0.93
C GLN A 23 -10.86 -8.08 1.92
N LYS A 24 -9.99 -8.45 2.85
CA LYS A 24 -9.35 -7.52 3.76
C LYS A 24 -8.39 -6.69 2.91
N GLY A 25 -8.92 -5.64 2.30
CA GLY A 25 -8.11 -4.65 1.57
C GLY A 25 -7.02 -4.19 2.53
N VAL A 26 -5.78 -4.18 2.06
CA VAL A 26 -4.66 -3.63 2.83
C VAL A 26 -4.97 -2.15 3.04
N SER A 27 -5.43 -1.81 4.25
CA SER A 27 -5.72 -0.41 4.59
C SER A 27 -4.42 0.38 4.51
N TYR A 28 -4.39 1.42 3.68
CA TYR A 28 -3.25 2.33 3.58
C TYR A 28 -2.91 2.89 4.96
N LYS A 29 -1.63 2.90 5.30
CA LYS A 29 -1.10 3.52 6.51
C LYS A 29 -0.49 4.87 6.16
N LEU A 30 -0.94 5.91 6.85
CA LEU A 30 -0.44 7.27 6.68
C LEU A 30 1.07 7.32 6.88
N ARG A 31 1.75 8.04 6.00
CA ARG A 31 3.23 8.13 5.96
C ARG A 31 3.68 9.57 6.05
N PRO A 32 4.90 9.81 6.53
CA PRO A 32 5.53 11.14 6.39
C PRO A 32 5.47 11.61 4.92
N LEU A 33 5.25 12.89 4.74
CA LEU A 33 5.07 13.61 3.46
C LEU A 33 3.70 13.46 2.79
N ASP A 34 2.80 12.58 3.25
CA ASP A 34 1.41 12.63 2.80
C ASP A 34 0.79 14.00 3.11
N VAL A 35 -0.07 14.48 2.22
CA VAL A 35 -0.84 15.70 2.41
C VAL A 35 -2.28 15.33 2.72
N LEU A 36 -2.75 15.77 3.88
CA LEU A 36 -4.10 15.52 4.38
C LEU A 36 -4.91 16.80 4.30
N GLU A 37 -6.17 16.66 3.93
CA GLU A 37 -7.19 17.69 4.09
C GLU A 37 -8.12 17.27 5.21
N MET A 38 -8.21 18.11 6.23
CA MET A 38 -9.17 17.97 7.30
C MET A 38 -10.30 18.96 7.10
N ARG A 39 -11.53 18.51 7.25
CA ARG A 39 -12.73 19.33 7.29
C ARG A 39 -13.52 19.04 8.55
N VAL A 40 -14.01 20.08 9.19
CA VAL A 40 -14.86 19.99 10.38
C VAL A 40 -16.23 20.53 10.04
N PHE A 41 -17.25 19.69 10.18
CA PHE A 41 -18.63 20.08 9.85
C PHE A 41 -19.10 21.23 10.76
N GLN A 42 -19.63 22.28 10.13
CA GLN A 42 -20.10 23.53 10.75
C GLN A 42 -18.98 24.45 11.29
N GLU A 43 -17.70 24.09 11.18
CA GLU A 43 -16.55 24.89 11.66
C GLU A 43 -15.55 25.08 10.51
N GLN A 44 -15.93 25.87 9.49
CA GLN A 44 -15.09 26.08 8.29
C GLN A 44 -13.73 26.71 8.60
N ASP A 45 -13.63 27.46 9.69
CA ASP A 45 -12.38 28.07 10.16
C ASP A 45 -11.34 27.03 10.62
N MET A 46 -11.78 25.78 10.84
CA MET A 46 -10.92 24.65 11.21
C MET A 46 -10.49 23.82 10.00
N ASP A 47 -11.06 24.05 8.81
CA ASP A 47 -10.66 23.34 7.60
C ASP A 47 -9.20 23.66 7.29
N THR A 48 -8.41 22.61 7.14
CA THR A 48 -6.97 22.81 6.94
C THR A 48 -6.36 21.74 6.02
N LEU A 49 -5.38 22.19 5.24
CA LEU A 49 -4.52 21.34 4.45
C LEU A 49 -3.18 21.22 5.18
N CYS A 50 -2.80 20.02 5.57
CA CYS A 50 -1.59 19.78 6.34
C CYS A 50 -0.76 18.65 5.74
N ARG A 51 0.56 18.82 5.76
CA ARG A 51 1.51 17.78 5.37
C ARG A 51 2.02 17.06 6.61
N ILE A 52 2.06 15.74 6.55
CA ILE A 52 2.66 14.94 7.63
C ILE A 52 4.16 15.21 7.65
N SER A 53 4.66 15.67 8.79
CA SER A 53 6.08 15.97 9.00
C SER A 53 6.94 14.70 8.97
N ALA A 54 8.25 14.84 8.89
CA ALA A 54 9.19 13.72 8.97
C ALA A 54 9.05 12.91 10.27
N ASN A 55 8.60 13.56 11.36
CA ASN A 55 8.35 12.92 12.65
C ASN A 55 7.00 12.17 12.68
N GLY A 56 6.21 12.27 11.61
CA GLY A 56 4.92 11.61 11.50
C GLY A 56 3.76 12.37 12.16
N GLU A 57 3.91 13.67 12.34
CA GLU A 57 2.92 14.54 12.99
C GLU A 57 2.33 15.53 11.99
N ILE A 58 1.10 15.94 12.24
CA ILE A 58 0.43 17.06 11.58
C ILE A 58 0.14 18.15 12.59
N VAL A 59 0.09 19.40 12.12
CA VAL A 59 -0.29 20.56 12.92
C VAL A 59 -1.72 20.91 12.58
N LEU A 60 -2.59 20.91 13.59
CA LEU A 60 -4.00 21.22 13.46
C LEU A 60 -4.38 22.41 14.34
N PRO A 61 -5.36 23.24 13.92
CA PRO A 61 -5.87 24.31 14.75
C PRO A 61 -6.29 23.79 16.15
N LEU A 62 -6.07 24.56 17.19
CA LEU A 62 -6.40 24.33 18.60
C LEU A 62 -5.64 23.16 19.26
N ILE A 63 -5.54 22.00 18.62
CA ILE A 63 -4.93 20.79 19.19
C ILE A 63 -3.43 20.61 18.85
N ASN A 64 -2.85 21.56 18.06
CA ASN A 64 -1.43 21.59 17.69
C ASN A 64 -0.92 20.28 17.04
N ASN A 65 0.14 19.67 17.59
CA ASN A 65 0.82 18.52 16.98
C ASN A 65 0.09 17.22 17.31
N VAL A 66 -0.30 16.48 16.27
CA VAL A 66 -0.96 15.17 16.38
C VAL A 66 -0.17 14.14 15.58
N LYS A 67 0.28 13.07 16.24
CA LYS A 67 0.97 11.97 15.59
C LYS A 67 -0.02 11.07 14.87
N VAL A 68 0.10 10.99 13.54
CA VAL A 68 -0.82 10.25 12.65
C VAL A 68 -0.09 9.21 11.78
N ALA A 69 1.22 9.30 11.59
CA ALA A 69 1.96 8.33 10.80
C ALA A 69 1.81 6.90 11.36
N GLY A 70 1.61 5.93 10.47
CA GLY A 70 1.36 4.53 10.80
C GLY A 70 -0.08 4.18 11.15
N LEU A 71 -0.95 5.18 11.32
CA LEU A 71 -2.39 4.97 11.50
C LEU A 71 -3.08 4.75 10.15
N SER A 72 -4.23 4.09 10.15
CA SER A 72 -5.14 4.17 9.00
C SER A 72 -5.81 5.54 8.97
N LEU A 73 -6.40 5.91 7.84
CA LEU A 73 -7.16 7.16 7.73
C LEU A 73 -8.29 7.23 8.76
N GLN A 74 -8.96 6.11 8.99
CA GLN A 74 -10.05 5.99 9.96
C GLN A 74 -9.57 6.14 11.41
N ASP A 75 -8.45 5.48 11.76
CA ASP A 75 -7.88 5.59 13.10
C ASP A 75 -7.37 7.00 13.38
N ALA A 76 -6.76 7.65 12.37
CA ALA A 76 -6.32 9.04 12.48
C ALA A 76 -7.52 9.99 12.67
N GLN A 77 -8.59 9.81 11.90
CA GLN A 77 -9.83 10.57 12.04
C GLN A 77 -10.45 10.42 13.43
N ALA A 78 -10.55 9.17 13.93
CA ALA A 78 -11.08 8.90 15.26
C ALA A 78 -10.24 9.57 16.36
N LYS A 79 -8.92 9.49 16.25
CA LYS A 79 -7.99 10.12 17.20
C LYS A 79 -8.12 11.64 17.19
N ILE A 80 -8.21 12.27 16.02
CA ILE A 80 -8.37 13.73 15.89
C ILE A 80 -9.71 14.15 16.49
N LYS A 81 -10.78 13.42 16.18
CA LYS A 81 -12.11 13.65 16.75
C LYS A 81 -12.08 13.63 18.29
N GLU A 82 -11.49 12.59 18.89
CA GLU A 82 -11.36 12.46 20.34
C GLU A 82 -10.61 13.66 20.96
N LEU A 83 -9.54 14.13 20.33
CA LEU A 83 -8.78 15.28 20.81
C LEU A 83 -9.57 16.58 20.76
N TYR A 84 -10.39 16.80 19.73
CA TYR A 84 -11.27 17.97 19.68
C TYR A 84 -12.41 17.89 20.68
N GLU A 85 -13.03 16.73 20.85
CA GLU A 85 -14.15 16.54 21.78
C GLU A 85 -13.72 16.64 23.26
N LYS A 86 -12.46 16.35 23.55
CA LYS A 86 -11.93 16.42 24.91
C LYS A 86 -11.94 17.83 25.48
N ASP A 87 -11.47 18.81 24.69
CA ASP A 87 -11.15 20.13 25.24
C ASP A 87 -11.83 21.31 24.48
N TYR A 88 -12.37 21.09 23.26
CA TYR A 88 -12.77 22.21 22.38
C TYR A 88 -14.20 22.13 21.85
N LEU A 89 -14.70 20.95 21.50
CA LEU A 89 -16.00 20.77 20.86
C LEU A 89 -16.87 19.78 21.62
N VAL A 90 -18.17 20.07 21.74
CA VAL A 90 -19.14 19.16 22.37
C VAL A 90 -19.35 17.90 21.50
N SER A 91 -19.29 18.06 20.18
CA SER A 91 -19.36 16.97 19.19
C SER A 91 -18.59 17.39 17.94
N ALA A 92 -17.51 16.68 17.65
CA ALA A 92 -16.68 16.93 16.47
C ALA A 92 -17.07 15.98 15.34
N ASN A 93 -17.54 16.52 14.23
CA ASN A 93 -17.72 15.75 13.01
C ASN A 93 -16.54 16.06 12.06
N VAL A 94 -15.44 15.33 12.23
CA VAL A 94 -14.20 15.50 11.49
C VAL A 94 -14.21 14.57 10.29
N SER A 95 -13.92 15.09 9.12
CA SER A 95 -13.64 14.33 7.89
C SER A 95 -12.19 14.51 7.50
N LEU A 96 -11.49 13.42 7.21
CA LEU A 96 -10.09 13.42 6.82
C LEU A 96 -9.94 12.78 5.43
N PHE A 97 -9.23 13.47 4.53
CA PHE A 97 -8.99 13.01 3.17
C PHE A 97 -7.50 13.06 2.88
N ILE A 98 -6.99 12.09 2.10
CA ILE A 98 -5.64 12.16 1.56
C ILE A 98 -5.71 12.92 0.24
N ARG A 99 -5.07 14.09 0.17
CA ARG A 99 -5.00 14.92 -1.04
C ARG A 99 -3.84 14.53 -1.94
N GLU A 100 -2.69 14.25 -1.33
CA GLU A 100 -1.49 13.81 -2.03
C GLU A 100 -0.82 12.72 -1.20
N TYR A 101 -0.47 11.64 -1.86
CA TYR A 101 0.32 10.58 -1.26
C TYR A 101 1.81 10.89 -1.35
N ALA A 102 2.57 10.53 -0.34
CA ALA A 102 4.02 10.54 -0.42
C ALA A 102 4.49 9.62 -1.55
N PRO A 103 5.28 10.12 -2.52
CA PRO A 103 5.74 9.31 -3.63
C PRO A 103 6.59 8.15 -3.11
N GLN A 104 6.28 6.95 -3.57
CA GLN A 104 7.12 5.77 -3.36
C GLN A 104 8.07 5.63 -4.53
N ARG A 105 9.34 5.36 -4.24
CA ARG A 105 10.38 5.27 -5.27
C ARG A 105 11.35 4.14 -4.99
N VAL A 106 11.80 3.51 -6.06
CA VAL A 106 12.93 2.59 -6.04
C VAL A 106 13.97 3.06 -7.05
N TYR A 107 15.22 2.72 -6.80
CA TYR A 107 16.32 3.05 -7.69
C TYR A 107 16.73 1.80 -8.46
N VAL A 108 16.66 1.85 -9.78
CA VAL A 108 17.07 0.75 -10.67
C VAL A 108 18.35 1.13 -11.36
N ILE A 109 19.40 0.33 -11.16
CA ILE A 109 20.74 0.55 -11.69
C ILE A 109 21.27 -0.68 -12.38
N GLY A 110 22.34 -0.50 -13.17
CA GLY A 110 23.01 -1.60 -13.91
C GLY A 110 22.40 -1.85 -15.28
N GLN A 111 22.28 -3.12 -15.66
CA GLN A 111 21.92 -3.54 -17.00
C GLN A 111 20.41 -3.51 -17.28
N VAL A 112 19.85 -2.30 -17.27
CA VAL A 112 18.47 -1.98 -17.69
C VAL A 112 18.47 -0.95 -18.81
N ASN A 113 17.38 -0.86 -19.56
CA ASN A 113 17.31 0.08 -20.70
C ASN A 113 17.23 1.54 -20.25
N LYS A 114 16.61 1.82 -19.08
CA LYS A 114 16.55 3.17 -18.51
C LYS A 114 16.87 3.11 -17.00
N PRO A 115 18.18 3.18 -16.63
CA PRO A 115 18.56 3.28 -15.23
C PRO A 115 18.04 4.58 -14.60
N GLY A 116 17.66 4.52 -13.34
CA GLY A 116 17.20 5.69 -12.61
C GLY A 116 16.15 5.39 -11.56
N GLU A 117 15.45 6.44 -11.16
CA GLU A 117 14.34 6.38 -10.22
C GLU A 117 13.07 5.90 -10.91
N VAL A 118 12.38 4.96 -10.28
CA VAL A 118 11.05 4.51 -10.70
C VAL A 118 10.05 4.85 -9.60
N ILE A 119 9.08 5.70 -9.90
CA ILE A 119 8.04 6.16 -8.98
C ILE A 119 6.81 5.28 -9.14
N PHE A 120 6.20 4.92 -8.02
CA PHE A 120 5.01 4.07 -7.97
C PHE A 120 3.84 4.77 -7.28
N PRO A 121 2.61 4.48 -7.74
CA PRO A 121 1.41 4.84 -6.99
C PRO A 121 1.41 4.14 -5.62
N PRO A 122 1.13 4.85 -4.52
CA PRO A 122 1.18 4.28 -3.17
C PRO A 122 0.09 3.23 -2.89
N GLU A 123 -0.94 3.20 -3.71
CA GLU A 123 -2.07 2.26 -3.61
C GLU A 123 -1.75 0.88 -4.20
N GLU A 124 -0.66 0.78 -4.98
CA GLU A 124 -0.25 -0.45 -5.62
C GLU A 124 0.95 -1.08 -4.91
N GLN A 125 0.94 -2.42 -4.84
CA GLN A 125 2.11 -3.13 -4.35
C GLN A 125 3.25 -3.01 -5.36
N MET A 126 4.40 -2.54 -4.87
CA MET A 126 5.62 -2.50 -5.64
C MET A 126 6.21 -3.91 -5.73
N THR A 127 6.49 -4.36 -6.95
CA THR A 127 7.15 -5.65 -7.20
C THR A 127 8.37 -5.47 -8.09
N LEU A 128 9.29 -6.45 -8.04
CA LEU A 128 10.52 -6.41 -8.83
C LEU A 128 10.24 -6.34 -10.33
N SER A 129 9.30 -7.15 -10.83
CA SER A 129 8.98 -7.15 -12.26
C SER A 129 8.41 -5.81 -12.71
N ARG A 130 7.59 -5.15 -11.88
CA ARG A 130 7.05 -3.80 -12.16
C ARG A 130 8.16 -2.74 -12.14
N ALA A 131 9.09 -2.82 -11.20
CA ALA A 131 10.23 -1.91 -11.12
C ALA A 131 11.09 -2.00 -12.39
N ILE A 132 11.39 -3.22 -12.83
CA ILE A 132 12.14 -3.46 -14.06
C ILE A 132 11.36 -3.00 -15.29
N ALA A 133 10.04 -3.22 -15.34
CA ALA A 133 9.20 -2.69 -16.42
C ALA A 133 9.20 -1.16 -16.46
N GLY A 134 9.16 -0.48 -15.29
CA GLY A 134 9.31 0.98 -15.18
C GLY A 134 10.67 1.49 -15.69
N ALA A 135 11.73 0.68 -15.54
CA ALA A 135 13.06 0.91 -16.13
C ALA A 135 13.17 0.48 -17.60
N MET A 136 12.04 0.28 -18.28
CA MET A 136 11.92 -0.18 -19.70
C MET A 136 12.54 -1.56 -19.96
N GLY A 137 12.58 -2.43 -18.94
CA GLY A 137 13.12 -3.78 -19.03
C GLY A 137 14.63 -3.86 -18.88
N THR A 138 15.12 -5.09 -18.88
CA THR A 138 16.56 -5.38 -18.80
C THR A 138 17.25 -5.25 -20.17
N SER A 139 18.53 -4.91 -20.16
CA SER A 139 19.36 -4.91 -21.37
C SER A 139 19.62 -6.34 -21.88
N ARG A 140 20.18 -6.46 -23.09
CA ARG A 140 20.52 -7.77 -23.70
C ARG A 140 21.58 -8.55 -22.92
N ILE A 141 22.48 -7.84 -22.26
CA ILE A 141 23.60 -8.40 -21.50
C ILE A 141 23.31 -8.55 -20.00
N ALA A 142 22.07 -8.34 -19.61
CA ALA A 142 21.65 -8.42 -18.20
C ALA A 142 21.61 -9.87 -17.69
N ASN A 143 22.14 -10.09 -16.50
CA ASN A 143 21.93 -11.33 -15.76
C ASN A 143 20.59 -11.29 -15.01
N GLN A 144 19.54 -11.80 -15.64
CA GLN A 144 18.20 -11.82 -15.06
C GLN A 144 18.04 -12.86 -13.92
N ARG A 145 19.01 -13.76 -13.73
CA ARG A 145 18.92 -14.80 -12.69
C ARG A 145 19.48 -14.39 -11.35
N SER A 146 20.21 -13.26 -11.30
CA SER A 146 20.88 -12.80 -10.08
C SER A 146 20.74 -11.29 -9.94
N ILE A 147 19.51 -10.82 -9.69
CA ILE A 147 19.25 -9.40 -9.43
C ILE A 147 19.42 -9.14 -7.94
N ASN A 148 20.23 -8.14 -7.60
CA ASN A 148 20.48 -7.76 -6.23
C ASN A 148 19.56 -6.61 -5.80
N ILE A 149 18.83 -6.82 -4.70
CA ILE A 149 17.98 -5.79 -4.09
C ILE A 149 18.60 -5.39 -2.76
N LYS A 150 19.09 -4.18 -2.67
CA LYS A 150 19.68 -3.59 -1.46
C LYS A 150 18.62 -2.81 -0.71
N ARG A 151 18.30 -3.23 0.49
CA ARG A 151 17.32 -2.61 1.38
C ARG A 151 17.97 -2.08 2.64
N LYS A 152 17.71 -0.81 2.95
CA LYS A 152 18.11 -0.21 4.21
C LYS A 152 17.16 -0.68 5.32
N MET A 153 17.71 -1.30 6.35
CA MET A 153 16.95 -1.77 7.50
C MET A 153 16.81 -0.68 8.56
N PRO A 154 15.79 -0.78 9.45
CA PRO A 154 15.58 0.22 10.52
C PRO A 154 16.75 0.36 11.50
N ASP A 155 17.56 -0.66 11.63
CA ASP A 155 18.81 -0.68 12.44
C ASP A 155 19.99 0.04 11.78
N GLY A 156 19.78 0.59 10.57
CA GLY A 156 20.79 1.27 9.76
C GLY A 156 21.63 0.32 8.89
N GLY A 157 21.48 -1.00 9.06
CA GLY A 157 22.14 -2.00 8.22
C GLY A 157 21.58 -2.05 6.80
N ILE A 158 22.36 -2.64 5.87
CA ILE A 158 21.90 -2.92 4.50
C ILE A 158 21.74 -4.43 4.36
N LYS A 159 20.54 -4.86 3.96
CA LYS A 159 20.27 -6.25 3.59
C LYS A 159 20.23 -6.39 2.08
N VAL A 160 20.91 -7.39 1.56
CA VAL A 160 20.91 -7.70 0.12
C VAL A 160 20.10 -8.97 -0.09
N PHE A 161 19.19 -8.92 -1.05
CA PHE A 161 18.41 -10.06 -1.51
C PHE A 161 18.81 -10.34 -2.96
N GLU A 162 19.12 -11.59 -3.27
CA GLU A 162 19.35 -12.04 -4.63
C GLU A 162 18.08 -12.71 -5.16
N VAL A 163 17.60 -12.27 -6.31
CA VAL A 163 16.32 -12.70 -6.88
C VAL A 163 16.47 -13.08 -8.34
N ASP A 164 15.91 -14.23 -8.71
CA ASP A 164 15.83 -14.70 -10.10
C ASP A 164 14.55 -14.13 -10.76
N LEU A 165 14.73 -13.02 -11.50
CA LEU A 165 13.65 -12.41 -12.29
C LEU A 165 13.19 -13.33 -13.42
N LYS A 166 14.10 -14.11 -14.03
CA LYS A 166 13.73 -15.01 -15.11
C LYS A 166 12.77 -16.09 -14.63
N ALA A 167 13.01 -16.65 -13.44
CA ALA A 167 12.09 -17.61 -12.81
C ALA A 167 10.73 -16.97 -12.55
N ILE A 168 10.70 -15.75 -12.00
CA ILE A 168 9.44 -15.01 -11.74
C ILE A 168 8.63 -14.81 -13.03
N LEU A 169 9.27 -14.47 -14.14
CA LEU A 169 8.57 -14.18 -15.40
C LEU A 169 8.15 -15.45 -16.18
N THR A 170 8.78 -16.60 -15.94
CA THR A 170 8.50 -17.83 -16.68
C THR A 170 7.61 -18.81 -15.95
N ASP A 171 7.65 -18.84 -14.62
CA ASP A 171 6.83 -19.74 -13.80
C ASP A 171 5.49 -19.08 -13.44
N LYS A 172 4.39 -19.67 -13.88
CA LYS A 172 3.03 -19.19 -13.59
C LYS A 172 2.68 -19.18 -12.09
N ASN A 173 3.37 -19.97 -11.28
CA ASN A 173 3.16 -20.08 -9.84
C ASN A 173 4.19 -19.27 -9.04
N ALA A 174 5.19 -18.68 -9.66
CA ALA A 174 6.18 -17.86 -8.97
C ALA A 174 5.51 -16.61 -8.38
N LYS A 175 5.80 -16.34 -7.12
CA LYS A 175 5.41 -15.08 -6.50
C LYS A 175 6.46 -14.03 -6.84
N ASP A 176 5.99 -12.88 -7.32
CA ASP A 176 6.86 -11.75 -7.57
C ASP A 176 7.45 -11.20 -6.26
N PHE A 177 8.69 -10.76 -6.31
CA PHE A 177 9.39 -10.24 -5.14
C PHE A 177 8.90 -8.82 -4.82
N GLN A 178 8.45 -8.62 -3.57
CA GLN A 178 7.97 -7.32 -3.12
C GLN A 178 9.13 -6.38 -2.80
N VAL A 179 9.16 -5.22 -3.45
CA VAL A 179 10.12 -4.14 -3.18
C VAL A 179 9.45 -3.02 -2.40
N TYR A 180 10.25 -2.26 -1.66
CA TYR A 180 9.76 -1.19 -0.79
C TYR A 180 10.41 0.14 -1.16
N ASP A 181 9.81 1.21 -0.67
CA ASP A 181 10.31 2.57 -0.84
C ASP A 181 11.77 2.68 -0.37
N GLY A 182 12.62 3.25 -1.22
CA GLY A 182 14.05 3.39 -0.97
C GLY A 182 14.91 2.18 -1.32
N ASP A 183 14.33 1.06 -1.79
CA ASP A 183 15.11 -0.08 -2.26
C ASP A 183 15.95 0.31 -3.49
N THR A 184 17.16 -0.23 -3.56
CA THR A 184 18.02 -0.14 -4.75
C THR A 184 18.10 -1.51 -5.42
N ILE A 185 17.66 -1.57 -6.66
CA ILE A 185 17.65 -2.77 -7.51
C ILE A 185 18.84 -2.68 -8.46
N GLU A 186 19.80 -3.57 -8.32
CA GLU A 186 20.98 -3.66 -9.16
C GLU A 186 20.88 -4.87 -10.08
N VAL A 187 20.89 -4.61 -11.37
CA VAL A 187 20.88 -5.65 -12.41
C VAL A 187 22.29 -5.85 -12.92
N PRO A 188 22.96 -6.94 -12.57
CA PRO A 188 24.34 -7.19 -13.00
C PRO A 188 24.41 -7.61 -14.48
N GLU A 189 25.60 -7.55 -15.03
CA GLU A 189 25.91 -8.08 -16.35
C GLU A 189 26.06 -9.61 -16.29
N ALA A 190 25.63 -10.29 -17.36
CA ALA A 190 25.86 -11.73 -17.51
C ALA A 190 27.32 -11.98 -17.82
N MET A 191 28.00 -12.77 -16.98
CA MET A 191 29.33 -13.27 -17.30
C MET A 191 29.17 -14.46 -18.24
N PHE A 192 29.85 -14.38 -19.41
CA PHE A 192 29.90 -15.44 -20.41
C PHE A 192 31.07 -16.38 -20.14
#